data_09215bfd275a9c3991bff4e13e0803cd
#
_entry.id   09215bfd275a9c3991bff4e13e0803cd
#
_cell.length_a   1.000
_cell.length_b   1.000
_cell.length_c   1.000
_cell.angle_alpha   90.00
_cell.angle_beta   90.00
_cell.angle_gamma   90.00
#
_symmetry.space_group_name_H-M   'P 1'
#
loop_
_entity.id
_entity.type
_entity.pdbx_description
1 polymer ?
#
loop_
_entity_poly.entity_id
_entity_poly.type
_entity_poly.pdbx_seq_one_letter_code
_entity_poly.pdbx_strand_id
1 'polypeptide(L)'
;MAAGDEVILGGDGESLLLLRRTFPELRWVALAPLHLRYDKGNRQRCFYWRAVPQLVRFALADRRCLRALMKKEHFDLVVSDNRFGLRHKKAHCVYVTHQLYVQLPQRLRALQSMAQAMHRAVYQESDEIWVPDYASAAQSLSGALSHGGSMDTRVRYIGPLSRLEVSAKVADSPYEVVAVLSGLEPQRTLFEKEIIARFAHSKQRVLLVRGKVGEPKTQIGIGNITVVPYMDDTSLVQALLGAQRIIVRSGYSTVMDLEHLGVLHKAEWHPTPDQPEQEYLCSRLKMRGM
;
A
#
# COMPACT_ATOMS: atom_id res chain seq x y z
N MET A 1 10.08 9.48 -17.44
CA MET A 1 10.93 10.70 -17.35
C MET A 1 12.29 10.48 -18.01
N ALA A 2 12.97 9.35 -17.80
CA ALA A 2 14.17 9.03 -18.56
C ALA A 2 13.95 8.93 -20.08
N ALA A 3 12.71 8.68 -20.52
CA ALA A 3 12.32 8.59 -21.94
C ALA A 3 11.80 9.91 -22.54
N GLY A 4 11.79 11.03 -21.77
CA GLY A 4 11.26 12.31 -22.21
C GLY A 4 9.76 12.48 -22.03
N ASP A 5 9.09 11.56 -21.33
CA ASP A 5 7.65 11.65 -21.08
C ASP A 5 7.29 12.78 -20.11
N GLU A 6 6.20 13.50 -20.39
CA GLU A 6 5.59 14.42 -19.45
C GLU A 6 4.67 13.67 -18.48
N VAL A 7 4.96 13.76 -17.17
CA VAL A 7 4.24 13.02 -16.13
C VAL A 7 3.46 13.96 -15.24
N ILE A 8 2.18 13.64 -15.00
CA ILE A 8 1.32 14.34 -14.04
C ILE A 8 0.92 13.34 -12.94
N LEU A 9 1.20 13.70 -11.69
CA LEU A 9 0.86 12.88 -10.54
C LEU A 9 -0.58 13.16 -10.09
N GLY A 10 -1.35 12.10 -9.85
CA GLY A 10 -2.70 12.18 -9.29
C GLY A 10 -2.79 11.46 -7.95
N GLY A 11 -3.37 12.10 -6.94
CA GLY A 11 -3.54 11.50 -5.63
C GLY A 11 -4.45 12.31 -4.71
N ASP A 12 -4.62 11.83 -3.48
CA ASP A 12 -5.37 12.50 -2.42
C ASP A 12 -4.68 12.39 -1.06
N GLY A 13 -5.04 13.26 -0.12
CA GLY A 13 -4.60 13.20 1.27
C GLY A 13 -3.09 13.07 1.48
N GLU A 14 -2.69 12.18 2.39
CA GLU A 14 -1.28 11.94 2.75
C GLU A 14 -0.48 11.33 1.59
N SER A 15 -1.11 10.54 0.71
CA SER A 15 -0.43 9.96 -0.45
C SER A 15 -0.02 11.04 -1.46
N LEU A 16 -0.89 12.03 -1.72
CA LEU A 16 -0.51 13.17 -2.57
C LEU A 16 0.58 14.02 -1.94
N LEU A 17 0.54 14.24 -0.63
CA LEU A 17 1.60 14.96 0.08
C LEU A 17 2.94 14.24 -0.04
N LEU A 18 2.96 12.93 0.09
CA LEU A 18 4.16 12.12 -0.09
C LEU A 18 4.70 12.23 -1.51
N LEU A 19 3.85 12.04 -2.53
CA LEU A 19 4.24 12.15 -3.94
C LEU A 19 4.85 13.52 -4.26
N ARG A 20 4.24 14.61 -3.78
CA ARG A 20 4.76 15.97 -3.98
C ARG A 20 6.09 16.23 -3.30
N ARG A 21 6.38 15.54 -2.18
CA ARG A 21 7.68 15.63 -1.51
C ARG A 21 8.76 14.80 -2.20
N THR A 22 8.37 13.66 -2.73
CA THR A 22 9.29 12.76 -3.43
C THR A 22 9.63 13.27 -4.83
N PHE A 23 8.65 13.90 -5.51
CA PHE A 23 8.77 14.40 -6.88
C PHE A 23 8.32 15.87 -6.98
N PRO A 24 9.03 16.82 -6.36
CA PRO A 24 8.61 18.21 -6.27
C PRO A 24 8.57 18.91 -7.64
N GLU A 25 9.32 18.41 -8.62
CA GLU A 25 9.41 18.93 -9.99
C GLU A 25 8.21 18.55 -10.86
N LEU A 26 7.43 17.54 -10.47
CA LEU A 26 6.31 17.07 -11.28
C LEU A 26 5.04 17.86 -11.01
N ARG A 27 4.27 18.05 -12.08
CA ARG A 27 2.90 18.56 -11.98
C ARG A 27 2.03 17.56 -11.22
N TRP A 28 1.04 18.06 -10.52
CA TRP A 28 0.13 17.22 -9.75
C TRP A 28 -1.32 17.69 -9.82
N VAL A 29 -2.23 16.76 -9.60
CA VAL A 29 -3.68 16.97 -9.54
C VAL A 29 -4.23 16.31 -8.29
N ALA A 30 -5.03 17.07 -7.53
CA ALA A 30 -5.79 16.50 -6.43
C ALA A 30 -6.99 15.71 -6.98
N LEU A 31 -7.06 14.44 -6.61
CA LEU A 31 -8.17 13.55 -6.91
C LEU A 31 -9.18 13.53 -5.76
N ALA A 32 -10.37 12.98 -6.02
CA ALA A 32 -11.39 12.86 -5.00
C ALA A 32 -10.89 12.00 -3.81
N PRO A 33 -11.06 12.47 -2.56
CA PRO A 33 -10.61 11.73 -1.40
C PRO A 33 -11.50 10.49 -1.16
N LEU A 34 -10.87 9.36 -0.90
CA LEU A 34 -11.55 8.13 -0.49
C LEU A 34 -11.61 8.05 1.03
N HIS A 35 -12.75 8.41 1.61
CA HIS A 35 -12.97 8.34 3.05
C HIS A 35 -13.58 7.00 3.47
N LEU A 36 -12.79 5.93 3.44
CA LEU A 36 -13.18 4.67 4.07
C LEU A 36 -12.92 4.78 5.58
N ARG A 37 -13.99 4.73 6.39
CA ARG A 37 -13.88 4.67 7.85
C ARG A 37 -14.07 3.23 8.30
N TYR A 38 -13.07 2.70 8.99
CA TYR A 38 -13.20 1.44 9.71
C TYR A 38 -13.85 1.71 11.06
N ASP A 39 -14.99 1.07 11.32
CA ASP A 39 -15.65 1.17 12.63
C ASP A 39 -14.83 0.50 13.73
N LYS A 40 -14.83 1.10 14.93
CA LYS A 40 -14.26 0.48 16.12
C LYS A 40 -15.20 -0.66 16.55
N GLY A 41 -14.81 -1.92 16.33
CA GLY A 41 -15.48 -3.09 16.90
C GLY A 41 -16.24 -3.98 15.91
N ASN A 42 -16.87 -5.00 16.44
CA ASN A 42 -17.44 -6.20 15.81
C ASN A 42 -18.62 -5.97 14.81
N ARG A 43 -18.82 -4.74 14.29
CA ARG A 43 -19.89 -4.37 13.35
C ARG A 43 -19.50 -4.42 11.87
N GLN A 44 -18.48 -5.16 11.50
CA GLN A 44 -18.00 -5.22 10.11
C GLN A 44 -18.96 -5.86 9.11
N ARG A 45 -20.04 -6.55 9.56
CA ARG A 45 -21.08 -7.02 8.64
C ARG A 45 -21.67 -5.92 7.77
N CYS A 46 -21.74 -4.68 8.28
CA CYS A 46 -22.24 -3.53 7.53
C CYS A 46 -21.16 -2.82 6.71
N PHE A 47 -19.86 -3.09 6.95
CA PHE A 47 -18.77 -2.41 6.26
C PHE A 47 -18.84 -2.64 4.75
N TYR A 48 -18.94 -3.89 4.31
CA TYR A 48 -18.96 -4.23 2.88
C TYR A 48 -20.16 -3.61 2.16
N TRP A 49 -21.36 -3.65 2.75
CA TRP A 49 -22.56 -3.05 2.16
C TRP A 49 -22.51 -1.52 2.10
N ARG A 50 -21.84 -0.89 3.07
CA ARG A 50 -21.62 0.56 3.09
C ARG A 50 -20.46 0.99 2.21
N ALA A 51 -19.43 0.15 2.05
CA ALA A 51 -18.27 0.43 1.22
C ALA A 51 -18.61 0.46 -0.27
N VAL A 52 -19.46 -0.44 -0.75
CA VAL A 52 -19.81 -0.52 -2.19
C VAL A 52 -20.36 0.81 -2.74
N PRO A 53 -21.38 1.46 -2.15
CA PRO A 53 -21.87 2.75 -2.63
C PRO A 53 -20.80 3.85 -2.58
N GLN A 54 -19.92 3.82 -1.56
CA GLN A 54 -18.83 4.78 -1.44
C GLN A 54 -17.78 4.56 -2.53
N LEU A 55 -17.41 3.33 -2.80
CA LEU A 55 -16.48 2.98 -3.89
C LEU A 55 -17.04 3.38 -5.26
N VAL A 56 -18.33 3.17 -5.51
CA VAL A 56 -18.99 3.60 -6.76
C VAL A 56 -18.95 5.13 -6.89
N ARG A 57 -19.30 5.85 -5.82
CA ARG A 57 -19.24 7.34 -5.82
C ARG A 57 -17.82 7.83 -6.09
N PHE A 58 -16.86 7.21 -5.46
CA PHE A 58 -15.44 7.49 -5.62
C PHE A 58 -14.97 7.25 -7.05
N ALA A 59 -15.29 6.10 -7.63
CA ALA A 59 -14.99 5.79 -9.03
C ALA A 59 -15.64 6.78 -10.01
N LEU A 60 -16.87 7.20 -9.75
CA LEU A 60 -17.55 8.23 -10.55
C LEU A 60 -16.90 9.61 -10.40
N ALA A 61 -16.42 9.96 -9.22
CA ALA A 61 -15.70 11.22 -9.00
C ALA A 61 -14.36 11.22 -9.73
N ASP A 62 -13.58 10.15 -9.65
CA ASP A 62 -12.34 9.96 -10.41
C ASP A 62 -12.59 10.06 -11.93
N ARG A 63 -13.63 9.38 -12.43
CA ARG A 63 -14.02 9.42 -13.85
C ARG A 63 -14.37 10.84 -14.30
N ARG A 64 -15.06 11.63 -13.46
CA ARG A 64 -15.38 13.03 -13.74
C ARG A 64 -14.12 13.90 -13.76
N CYS A 65 -13.24 13.68 -12.76
CA CYS A 65 -11.96 14.41 -12.67
C CYS A 65 -11.11 14.15 -13.92
N LEU A 66 -10.88 12.89 -14.28
CA LEU A 66 -10.12 12.55 -15.49
C LEU A 66 -10.75 13.11 -16.77
N ARG A 67 -12.09 13.03 -16.91
CA ARG A 67 -12.77 13.64 -18.07
C ARG A 67 -12.58 15.15 -18.15
N ALA A 68 -12.54 15.84 -17.01
CA ALA A 68 -12.29 17.27 -16.96
C ALA A 68 -10.84 17.62 -17.38
N LEU A 69 -9.88 16.81 -16.96
CA LEU A 69 -8.49 16.92 -17.37
C LEU A 69 -8.31 16.65 -18.86
N MET A 70 -8.88 15.56 -19.37
CA MET A 70 -8.83 15.17 -20.79
C MET A 70 -9.52 16.18 -21.75
N LYS A 71 -10.30 17.12 -21.24
CA LYS A 71 -10.81 18.27 -22.02
C LYS A 71 -9.79 19.39 -22.17
N LYS A 72 -8.84 19.48 -21.26
CA LYS A 72 -7.83 20.55 -21.21
C LYS A 72 -6.50 20.11 -21.80
N GLU A 73 -6.16 18.86 -21.62
CA GLU A 73 -4.87 18.27 -21.96
C GLU A 73 -5.07 16.88 -22.59
N HIS A 74 -4.18 16.49 -23.47
CA HIS A 74 -4.14 15.15 -24.03
C HIS A 74 -3.27 14.25 -23.14
N PHE A 75 -3.75 13.04 -22.88
CA PHE A 75 -2.98 12.01 -22.17
C PHE A 75 -2.96 10.77 -23.07
N ASP A 76 -1.77 10.29 -23.42
CA ASP A 76 -1.58 9.06 -24.17
C ASP A 76 -1.77 7.84 -23.28
N LEU A 77 -1.31 7.95 -22.01
CA LEU A 77 -1.29 6.89 -21.02
C LEU A 77 -1.89 7.34 -19.70
N VAL A 78 -2.75 6.52 -19.11
CA VAL A 78 -3.27 6.68 -17.75
C VAL A 78 -2.94 5.44 -16.94
N VAL A 79 -2.04 5.58 -15.97
CA VAL A 79 -1.70 4.49 -15.02
C VAL A 79 -2.45 4.72 -13.72
N SER A 80 -3.26 3.77 -13.32
CA SER A 80 -4.13 3.84 -12.15
C SER A 80 -3.78 2.76 -11.14
N ASP A 81 -3.20 3.15 -10.00
CA ASP A 81 -2.90 2.24 -8.89
C ASP A 81 -4.11 2.13 -7.96
N ASN A 82 -4.82 1.01 -8.04
CA ASN A 82 -6.02 0.67 -7.26
C ASN A 82 -7.13 1.73 -7.24
N ARG A 83 -7.19 2.64 -8.22
CA ARG A 83 -8.26 3.65 -8.37
C ARG A 83 -9.17 3.29 -9.53
N PHE A 84 -10.38 2.89 -9.22
CA PHE A 84 -11.33 2.25 -10.14
C PHE A 84 -11.92 3.16 -11.23
N GLY A 85 -11.84 4.48 -11.08
CA GLY A 85 -12.48 5.45 -11.94
C GLY A 85 -11.57 6.08 -13.00
N LEU A 86 -10.25 5.94 -12.87
CA LEU A 86 -9.29 6.62 -13.74
C LEU A 86 -9.10 5.87 -15.07
N ARG A 87 -10.08 6.02 -15.95
CA ARG A 87 -10.04 5.44 -17.29
C ARG A 87 -10.76 6.32 -18.30
N HIS A 88 -10.25 6.38 -19.54
CA HIS A 88 -10.81 7.17 -20.61
C HIS A 88 -10.54 6.53 -21.98
N LYS A 89 -11.56 6.51 -22.85
CA LYS A 89 -11.48 5.84 -24.19
C LYS A 89 -10.43 6.42 -25.15
N LYS A 90 -9.92 7.62 -24.89
CA LYS A 90 -8.92 8.30 -25.73
C LYS A 90 -7.50 8.17 -25.21
N ALA A 91 -7.27 7.41 -24.14
CA ALA A 91 -5.96 7.14 -23.58
C ALA A 91 -5.80 5.64 -23.41
N HIS A 92 -4.58 5.15 -23.52
CA HIS A 92 -4.24 3.78 -23.12
C HIS A 92 -4.30 3.68 -21.60
N CYS A 93 -5.14 2.81 -21.07
CA CYS A 93 -5.42 2.74 -19.64
C CYS A 93 -4.82 1.48 -19.02
N VAL A 94 -3.92 1.68 -18.08
CA VAL A 94 -3.30 0.62 -17.29
C VAL A 94 -3.86 0.63 -15.88
N TYR A 95 -4.31 -0.51 -15.41
CA TYR A 95 -4.73 -0.71 -14.03
C TYR A 95 -3.68 -1.49 -13.26
N VAL A 96 -3.13 -0.91 -12.20
CA VAL A 96 -2.14 -1.57 -11.36
C VAL A 96 -2.82 -2.16 -10.13
N THR A 97 -2.64 -3.45 -9.90
CA THR A 97 -3.14 -4.13 -8.70
C THR A 97 -2.39 -5.43 -8.42
N HIS A 98 -2.11 -5.71 -7.17
CA HIS A 98 -1.59 -7.01 -6.73
C HIS A 98 -2.72 -8.00 -6.39
N GLN A 99 -3.96 -7.52 -6.36
CA GLN A 99 -5.12 -8.32 -5.97
C GLN A 99 -6.07 -8.52 -7.14
N LEU A 100 -5.78 -9.52 -7.99
CA LEU A 100 -6.69 -9.97 -9.04
C LEU A 100 -7.83 -10.81 -8.47
N TYR A 101 -7.58 -11.50 -7.37
CA TYR A 101 -8.52 -12.40 -6.69
C TYR A 101 -8.80 -11.89 -5.28
N VAL A 102 -10.03 -11.41 -5.08
CA VAL A 102 -10.49 -10.90 -3.77
C VAL A 102 -10.58 -12.07 -2.80
N GLN A 103 -10.05 -11.88 -1.59
CA GLN A 103 -10.25 -12.81 -0.49
C GLN A 103 -11.33 -12.27 0.45
N LEU A 104 -12.41 -13.02 0.61
CA LEU A 104 -13.44 -12.70 1.59
C LEU A 104 -13.21 -13.44 2.91
N PRO A 105 -13.62 -12.87 4.04
CA PRO A 105 -13.64 -13.58 5.30
C PRO A 105 -14.42 -14.89 5.19
N GLN A 106 -14.03 -15.94 5.94
CA GLN A 106 -14.63 -17.26 5.85
C GLN A 106 -16.16 -17.26 5.98
N ARG A 107 -16.74 -16.38 6.79
CA ARG A 107 -18.21 -16.21 6.96
C ARG A 107 -18.92 -15.67 5.71
N LEU A 108 -18.20 -15.07 4.76
CA LEU A 108 -18.75 -14.52 3.51
C LEU A 108 -18.31 -15.33 2.29
N ARG A 109 -17.70 -16.49 2.49
CA ARG A 109 -17.17 -17.34 1.41
C ARG A 109 -18.20 -17.73 0.35
N ALA A 110 -19.46 -17.86 0.74
CA ALA A 110 -20.56 -18.11 -0.21
C ALA A 110 -20.74 -16.95 -1.23
N LEU A 111 -20.28 -15.74 -0.91
CA LEU A 111 -20.34 -14.58 -1.80
C LEU A 111 -19.06 -14.36 -2.61
N GLN A 112 -18.09 -15.28 -2.49
CA GLN A 112 -16.77 -15.16 -3.13
C GLN A 112 -16.86 -14.95 -4.63
N SER A 113 -17.67 -15.76 -5.34
CA SER A 113 -17.83 -15.68 -6.80
C SER A 113 -18.44 -14.34 -7.23
N MET A 114 -19.42 -13.84 -6.47
CA MET A 114 -20.06 -12.56 -6.76
C MET A 114 -19.08 -11.41 -6.53
N ALA A 115 -18.35 -11.41 -5.41
CA ALA A 115 -17.33 -10.41 -5.12
C ALA A 115 -16.23 -10.42 -6.18
N GLN A 116 -15.81 -11.60 -6.62
CA GLN A 116 -14.83 -11.75 -7.69
C GLN A 116 -15.34 -11.20 -9.04
N ALA A 117 -16.60 -11.47 -9.40
CA ALA A 117 -17.20 -10.93 -10.62
C ALA A 117 -17.30 -9.40 -10.59
N MET A 118 -17.71 -8.83 -9.44
CA MET A 118 -17.75 -7.38 -9.22
C MET A 118 -16.34 -6.76 -9.32
N HIS A 119 -15.36 -7.37 -8.70
CA HIS A 119 -13.98 -6.91 -8.74
C HIS A 119 -13.42 -6.98 -10.17
N ARG A 120 -13.68 -8.08 -10.88
CA ARG A 120 -13.27 -8.23 -12.29
C ARG A 120 -13.88 -7.14 -13.17
N ALA A 121 -15.14 -6.77 -12.95
CA ALA A 121 -15.80 -5.70 -13.70
C ALA A 121 -15.10 -4.34 -13.56
N VAL A 122 -14.36 -4.12 -12.46
CA VAL A 122 -13.60 -2.89 -12.20
C VAL A 122 -12.46 -2.71 -13.22
N TYR A 123 -11.70 -3.76 -13.49
CA TYR A 123 -10.52 -3.69 -14.34
C TYR A 123 -10.74 -4.20 -15.77
N GLN A 124 -11.95 -4.71 -16.09
CA GLN A 124 -12.28 -5.21 -17.43
C GLN A 124 -12.18 -4.16 -18.53
N GLU A 125 -12.38 -2.89 -18.21
CA GLU A 125 -12.31 -1.79 -19.15
C GLU A 125 -10.91 -1.18 -19.30
N SER A 126 -9.88 -1.75 -18.65
CA SER A 126 -8.49 -1.35 -18.82
C SER A 126 -7.85 -2.12 -19.98
N ASP A 127 -6.95 -1.46 -20.71
CA ASP A 127 -6.24 -2.05 -21.83
C ASP A 127 -5.19 -3.05 -21.36
N GLU A 128 -4.51 -2.73 -20.23
CA GLU A 128 -3.56 -3.61 -19.58
C GLU A 128 -3.82 -3.65 -18.05
N ILE A 129 -3.39 -4.74 -17.42
CA ILE A 129 -3.43 -4.92 -15.98
C ILE A 129 -2.01 -5.26 -15.53
N TRP A 130 -1.39 -4.34 -14.81
CA TRP A 130 -0.06 -4.56 -14.28
C TRP A 130 -0.13 -5.09 -12.86
N VAL A 131 0.55 -6.22 -12.66
CA VAL A 131 0.63 -6.87 -11.34
C VAL A 131 2.04 -6.66 -10.80
N PRO A 132 2.21 -5.88 -9.73
CA PRO A 132 3.50 -5.63 -9.12
C PRO A 132 3.94 -6.84 -8.27
N ASP A 133 4.16 -7.97 -8.91
CA ASP A 133 4.58 -9.24 -8.32
C ASP A 133 5.40 -10.04 -9.32
N TYR A 134 6.07 -11.07 -8.87
CA TYR A 134 6.80 -12.00 -9.72
C TYR A 134 5.84 -12.83 -10.59
N ALA A 135 6.20 -13.06 -11.84
CA ALA A 135 5.40 -13.88 -12.77
C ALA A 135 5.35 -15.37 -12.35
N SER A 136 6.38 -15.84 -11.66
CA SER A 136 6.41 -17.20 -11.11
C SER A 136 5.57 -17.30 -9.85
N ALA A 137 4.57 -18.17 -9.83
CA ALA A 137 3.74 -18.42 -8.66
C ALA A 137 4.55 -18.89 -7.43
N ALA A 138 5.68 -19.58 -7.65
CA ALA A 138 6.58 -20.03 -6.59
C ALA A 138 7.30 -18.85 -5.91
N GLN A 139 7.66 -17.80 -6.67
CA GLN A 139 8.32 -16.60 -6.19
C GLN A 139 7.33 -15.53 -5.71
N SER A 140 6.08 -15.61 -6.16
CA SER A 140 5.05 -14.60 -5.89
C SER A 140 4.97 -14.22 -4.41
N LEU A 141 4.95 -12.94 -4.13
CA LEU A 141 4.77 -12.37 -2.79
C LEU A 141 3.28 -12.40 -2.39
N SER A 142 2.41 -12.02 -3.31
CA SER A 142 0.95 -11.95 -3.09
C SER A 142 0.24 -13.30 -3.20
N GLY A 143 0.88 -14.33 -3.76
CA GLY A 143 0.34 -15.69 -3.86
C GLY A 143 -1.01 -15.78 -4.56
N ALA A 144 -2.01 -16.38 -3.91
CA ALA A 144 -3.35 -16.54 -4.46
C ALA A 144 -4.10 -15.22 -4.71
N LEU A 145 -3.61 -14.09 -4.22
CA LEU A 145 -4.20 -12.78 -4.56
C LEU A 145 -3.95 -12.41 -6.02
N SER A 146 -2.82 -12.81 -6.61
CA SER A 146 -2.50 -12.55 -8.02
C SER A 146 -2.47 -13.79 -8.89
N HIS A 147 -2.28 -14.99 -8.33
CA HIS A 147 -2.10 -16.27 -9.04
C HIS A 147 -3.23 -17.28 -8.77
N GLY A 148 -4.46 -16.82 -8.56
CA GLY A 148 -5.56 -17.67 -8.09
C GLY A 148 -6.46 -18.30 -9.18
N GLY A 149 -6.24 -18.07 -10.47
CA GLY A 149 -7.16 -18.55 -11.51
C GLY A 149 -6.62 -18.49 -12.93
N SER A 150 -7.52 -18.54 -13.93
CA SER A 150 -7.16 -18.41 -15.34
C SER A 150 -6.59 -17.02 -15.67
N MET A 151 -5.48 -17.00 -16.36
CA MET A 151 -4.77 -15.76 -16.73
C MET A 151 -5.57 -15.00 -17.81
N ASP A 152 -5.85 -13.73 -17.52
CA ASP A 152 -6.34 -12.78 -18.53
C ASP A 152 -5.13 -12.35 -19.36
N THR A 153 -5.25 -12.35 -20.68
CA THR A 153 -4.16 -12.02 -21.62
C THR A 153 -3.63 -10.59 -21.47
N ARG A 154 -4.39 -9.72 -20.81
CA ARG A 154 -4.00 -8.33 -20.51
C ARG A 154 -3.15 -8.19 -19.26
N VAL A 155 -3.03 -9.27 -18.47
CA VAL A 155 -2.23 -9.27 -17.23
C VAL A 155 -0.75 -9.35 -17.56
N ARG A 156 0.00 -8.40 -17.00
CA ARG A 156 1.46 -8.36 -17.04
C ARG A 156 2.03 -8.30 -15.64
N TYR A 157 2.86 -9.26 -15.29
CA TYR A 157 3.63 -9.21 -14.05
C TYR A 157 4.86 -8.34 -14.28
N ILE A 158 4.99 -7.26 -13.48
CA ILE A 158 6.03 -6.24 -13.66
C ILE A 158 7.12 -6.30 -12.58
N GLY A 159 7.06 -7.32 -11.72
CA GLY A 159 7.92 -7.42 -10.55
C GLY A 159 7.46 -6.51 -9.38
N PRO A 160 7.95 -6.77 -8.17
CA PRO A 160 7.68 -5.91 -7.01
C PRO A 160 8.14 -4.47 -7.27
N LEU A 161 7.34 -3.51 -6.86
CA LEU A 161 7.63 -2.09 -6.99
C LEU A 161 8.00 -1.50 -5.62
N SER A 162 9.08 -0.75 -5.57
CA SER A 162 9.46 0.05 -4.41
C SER A 162 10.02 1.39 -4.85
N ARG A 163 9.76 2.44 -4.06
CA ARG A 163 10.42 3.73 -4.20
C ARG A 163 11.71 3.82 -3.37
N LEU A 164 11.94 2.84 -2.51
CA LEU A 164 13.09 2.80 -1.62
C LEU A 164 14.31 2.29 -2.39
N GLU A 165 15.35 3.11 -2.45
CA GLU A 165 16.60 2.75 -3.13
C GLU A 165 17.71 2.49 -2.10
N VAL A 166 18.45 1.40 -2.31
CA VAL A 166 19.62 1.11 -1.49
C VAL A 166 20.75 2.03 -1.91
N SER A 167 21.07 3.05 -1.11
CA SER A 167 22.28 3.84 -1.30
C SER A 167 23.53 3.03 -0.91
N ALA A 168 24.65 3.26 -1.61
CA ALA A 168 25.87 2.45 -1.51
C ALA A 168 26.54 2.37 -0.10
N LYS A 169 26.10 3.15 0.88
CA LYS A 169 26.59 3.12 2.27
C LYS A 169 25.45 2.84 3.22
N VAL A 170 25.41 1.63 3.75
CA VAL A 170 24.60 1.32 4.92
C VAL A 170 25.36 1.83 6.14
N ALA A 171 24.85 2.90 6.77
CA ALA A 171 25.37 3.34 8.06
C ALA A 171 24.83 2.43 9.16
N ASP A 172 25.63 2.26 10.24
CA ASP A 172 25.17 1.55 11.42
C ASP A 172 23.95 2.26 12.01
N SER A 173 22.82 1.55 12.05
CA SER A 173 21.64 2.07 12.71
C SER A 173 21.78 1.97 14.24
N PRO A 174 21.49 3.02 14.99
CA PRO A 174 21.50 2.94 16.44
C PRO A 174 20.34 2.10 17.00
N TYR A 175 19.36 1.72 16.17
CA TYR A 175 18.14 1.05 16.60
C TYR A 175 18.19 -0.45 16.30
N GLU A 176 17.92 -1.25 17.35
CA GLU A 176 17.80 -2.71 17.23
C GLU A 176 16.45 -3.11 16.63
N VAL A 177 15.41 -2.34 16.94
CA VAL A 177 14.05 -2.55 16.47
C VAL A 177 13.56 -1.31 15.74
N VAL A 178 13.01 -1.51 14.54
CA VAL A 178 12.35 -0.45 13.77
C VAL A 178 10.90 -0.83 13.56
N ALA A 179 9.98 -0.04 14.08
CA ALA A 179 8.54 -0.21 13.85
C ALA A 179 8.05 0.86 12.86
N VAL A 180 7.47 0.44 11.74
CA VAL A 180 6.90 1.35 10.74
C VAL A 180 5.39 1.17 10.70
N LEU A 181 4.68 2.21 11.11
CA LEU A 181 3.23 2.20 11.13
C LEU A 181 2.66 2.61 9.79
N SER A 182 1.63 1.91 9.36
CA SER A 182 0.88 2.20 8.14
C SER A 182 -0.61 1.91 8.36
N GLY A 183 -1.43 2.28 7.37
CA GLY A 183 -2.87 2.03 7.40
C GLY A 183 -3.69 3.19 7.94
N LEU A 184 -5.01 2.97 7.97
CA LEU A 184 -6.00 3.99 8.32
C LEU A 184 -6.21 4.10 9.83
N GLU A 185 -6.66 5.28 10.25
CA GLU A 185 -7.13 5.47 11.64
C GLU A 185 -8.48 4.73 11.87
N PRO A 186 -8.73 4.20 13.08
CA PRO A 186 -7.93 4.28 14.31
C PRO A 186 -6.89 3.16 14.46
N GLN A 187 -6.79 2.24 13.49
CA GLN A 187 -5.94 1.04 13.59
C GLN A 187 -4.44 1.38 13.70
N ARG A 188 -4.01 2.46 13.04
CA ARG A 188 -2.62 2.96 13.15
C ARG A 188 -2.31 3.43 14.58
N THR A 189 -3.18 4.26 15.18
CA THR A 189 -3.02 4.73 16.56
C THR A 189 -3.11 3.59 17.59
N LEU A 190 -3.95 2.59 17.37
CA LEU A 190 -4.02 1.42 18.25
C LEU A 190 -2.72 0.61 18.20
N PHE A 191 -2.17 0.41 17.02
CA PHE A 191 -0.90 -0.29 16.85
C PHE A 191 0.28 0.50 17.45
N GLU A 192 0.29 1.83 17.33
CA GLU A 192 1.25 2.69 18.00
C GLU A 192 1.26 2.45 19.52
N LYS A 193 0.09 2.44 20.16
CA LYS A 193 -0.06 2.19 21.59
C LYS A 193 0.44 0.80 22.00
N GLU A 194 0.15 -0.21 21.18
CA GLU A 194 0.61 -1.59 21.38
C GLU A 194 2.15 -1.66 21.37
N ILE A 195 2.81 -1.04 20.37
CA ILE A 195 4.27 -1.00 20.29
C ILE A 195 4.88 -0.28 21.47
N ILE A 196 4.35 0.89 21.83
CA ILE A 196 4.85 1.66 23.01
C ILE A 196 4.73 0.82 24.29
N ALA A 197 3.57 0.19 24.53
CA ALA A 197 3.36 -0.66 25.71
C ALA A 197 4.31 -1.87 25.72
N ARG A 198 4.51 -2.52 24.58
CA ARG A 198 5.39 -3.69 24.45
C ARG A 198 6.85 -3.38 24.80
N PHE A 199 7.33 -2.19 24.44
CA PHE A 199 8.72 -1.81 24.62
C PHE A 199 8.98 -0.84 25.79
N ALA A 200 7.95 -0.45 26.54
CA ALA A 200 8.07 0.52 27.65
C ALA A 200 9.13 0.15 28.69
N HIS A 201 9.34 -1.14 28.94
CA HIS A 201 10.31 -1.65 29.92
C HIS A 201 11.45 -2.45 29.25
N SER A 202 11.56 -2.41 27.93
CA SER A 202 12.64 -3.07 27.21
C SER A 202 13.93 -2.25 27.30
N LYS A 203 15.08 -2.94 27.20
CA LYS A 203 16.39 -2.29 27.03
C LYS A 203 16.75 -2.05 25.56
N GLN A 204 15.98 -2.61 24.63
CA GLN A 204 16.22 -2.48 23.18
C GLN A 204 15.95 -1.05 22.74
N ARG A 205 16.82 -0.50 21.90
CA ARG A 205 16.61 0.81 21.26
C ARG A 205 15.63 0.66 20.12
N VAL A 206 14.49 1.33 20.22
CA VAL A 206 13.37 1.22 19.27
C VAL A 206 13.17 2.54 18.52
N LEU A 207 13.08 2.47 17.22
CA LEU A 207 12.58 3.55 16.37
C LEU A 207 11.14 3.26 15.98
N LEU A 208 10.24 4.18 16.26
CA LEU A 208 8.84 4.12 15.88
C LEU A 208 8.51 5.21 14.87
N VAL A 209 8.30 4.82 13.61
CA VAL A 209 7.92 5.70 12.51
C VAL A 209 6.40 5.65 12.34
N ARG A 210 5.71 6.77 12.61
CA ARG A 210 4.23 6.83 12.67
C ARG A 210 3.55 6.83 11.31
N GLY A 211 4.29 7.12 10.22
CA GLY A 211 3.73 7.21 8.87
C GLY A 211 2.82 8.42 8.64
N LYS A 212 3.02 9.52 9.39
CA LYS A 212 2.21 10.75 9.33
C LYS A 212 2.98 11.86 8.60
N VAL A 213 2.93 11.85 7.29
CA VAL A 213 3.67 12.78 6.43
C VAL A 213 3.26 14.24 6.63
N GLY A 214 2.01 14.51 7.02
CA GLY A 214 1.49 15.85 7.26
C GLY A 214 1.91 16.50 8.59
N GLU A 215 2.41 15.71 9.56
CA GLU A 215 2.85 16.24 10.85
C GLU A 215 4.24 16.89 10.77
N PRO A 216 4.54 17.90 11.64
CA PRO A 216 5.89 18.46 11.74
C PRO A 216 6.92 17.38 12.08
N LYS A 217 8.15 17.53 11.54
CA LYS A 217 9.28 16.63 11.87
C LYS A 217 9.71 16.86 13.32
N THR A 218 9.00 16.27 14.26
CA THR A 218 9.34 16.28 15.70
C THR A 218 9.76 14.89 16.13
N GLN A 219 10.84 14.82 16.89
CA GLN A 219 11.29 13.59 17.51
C GLN A 219 10.91 13.61 19.00
N ILE A 220 10.23 12.57 19.45
CA ILE A 220 9.81 12.42 20.84
C ILE A 220 10.48 11.17 21.41
N GLY A 221 11.15 11.32 22.58
CA GLY A 221 11.70 10.20 23.34
C GLY A 221 10.69 9.70 24.37
N ILE A 222 10.42 8.40 24.37
CA ILE A 222 9.63 7.71 25.41
C ILE A 222 10.50 6.57 25.95
N GLY A 223 11.29 6.86 26.97
CA GLY A 223 12.29 5.92 27.47
C GLY A 223 13.30 5.53 26.38
N ASN A 224 13.32 4.24 26.02
CA ASN A 224 14.17 3.67 24.98
C ASN A 224 13.56 3.76 23.56
N ILE A 225 12.39 4.36 23.42
CA ILE A 225 11.67 4.48 22.16
C ILE A 225 11.82 5.89 21.60
N THR A 226 12.35 6.00 20.40
CA THR A 226 12.36 7.23 19.62
C THR A 226 11.16 7.23 18.68
N VAL A 227 10.27 8.19 18.80
CA VAL A 227 9.07 8.33 17.98
C VAL A 227 9.25 9.47 16.99
N VAL A 228 9.04 9.19 15.70
CA VAL A 228 9.07 10.20 14.64
C VAL A 228 7.79 10.13 13.80
N PRO A 229 7.22 11.26 13.34
CA PRO A 229 6.00 11.26 12.54
C PRO A 229 6.23 10.59 11.18
N TYR A 230 7.33 10.88 10.52
CA TYR A 230 7.75 10.23 9.28
C TYR A 230 9.26 10.40 9.07
N MET A 231 9.82 9.62 8.14
CA MET A 231 11.22 9.73 7.69
C MET A 231 11.26 9.90 6.19
N ASP A 232 12.32 10.57 5.69
CA ASP A 232 12.65 10.52 4.27
C ASP A 232 13.13 9.11 3.88
N ASP A 233 13.07 8.81 2.59
CA ASP A 233 13.33 7.46 2.10
C ASP A 233 14.76 6.98 2.42
N THR A 234 15.76 7.86 2.31
CA THR A 234 17.17 7.51 2.61
C THR A 234 17.34 7.14 4.09
N SER A 235 16.83 7.95 5.00
CA SER A 235 16.90 7.68 6.45
C SER A 235 16.11 6.44 6.83
N LEU A 236 14.95 6.20 6.20
CA LEU A 236 14.13 5.02 6.43
C LEU A 236 14.86 3.75 5.97
N VAL A 237 15.46 3.76 4.78
CA VAL A 237 16.25 2.64 4.25
C VAL A 237 17.40 2.29 5.18
N GLN A 238 18.17 3.28 5.64
CA GLN A 238 19.26 3.05 6.58
C GLN A 238 18.78 2.42 7.89
N ALA A 239 17.67 2.92 8.44
CA ALA A 239 17.08 2.38 9.66
C ALA A 239 16.63 0.91 9.48
N LEU A 240 15.96 0.59 8.36
CA LEU A 240 15.49 -0.76 8.05
C LEU A 240 16.64 -1.74 7.81
N LEU A 241 17.66 -1.33 7.03
CA LEU A 241 18.82 -2.17 6.75
C LEU A 241 19.63 -2.48 8.01
N GLY A 242 19.81 -1.50 8.89
CA GLY A 242 20.57 -1.66 10.15
C GLY A 242 19.79 -2.32 11.30
N ALA A 243 18.45 -2.43 11.20
CA ALA A 243 17.64 -3.06 12.23
C ALA A 243 17.90 -4.57 12.33
N GLN A 244 17.84 -5.11 13.56
CA GLN A 244 17.81 -6.55 13.80
C GLN A 244 16.38 -7.10 13.60
N ARG A 245 15.35 -6.30 13.91
CA ARG A 245 13.95 -6.66 13.79
C ARG A 245 13.13 -5.48 13.29
N ILE A 246 12.22 -5.76 12.35
CA ILE A 246 11.32 -4.79 11.74
C ILE A 246 9.88 -5.17 12.08
N ILE A 247 9.13 -4.28 12.72
CA ILE A 247 7.74 -4.52 13.11
C ILE A 247 6.83 -3.70 12.19
N VAL A 248 5.98 -4.39 11.43
CA VAL A 248 5.17 -3.76 10.38
C VAL A 248 3.79 -4.41 10.22
N ARG A 249 2.89 -3.67 9.62
CA ARG A 249 1.65 -4.25 9.07
C ARG A 249 1.97 -5.06 7.81
N SER A 250 1.22 -6.15 7.58
CA SER A 250 1.33 -6.99 6.39
C SER A 250 0.60 -6.40 5.17
N GLY A 251 0.74 -5.08 4.94
CA GLY A 251 0.28 -4.44 3.72
C GLY A 251 1.21 -4.74 2.55
N TYR A 252 0.66 -4.94 1.36
CA TYR A 252 1.44 -5.41 0.22
C TYR A 252 2.56 -4.45 -0.21
N SER A 253 2.34 -3.13 -0.14
CA SER A 253 3.39 -2.15 -0.41
C SER A 253 4.59 -2.32 0.52
N THR A 254 4.34 -2.57 1.82
CA THR A 254 5.42 -2.85 2.78
C THR A 254 6.14 -4.15 2.46
N VAL A 255 5.42 -5.18 2.00
CA VAL A 255 6.03 -6.46 1.57
C VAL A 255 6.97 -6.21 0.39
N MET A 256 6.54 -5.45 -0.61
CA MET A 256 7.38 -5.09 -1.76
C MET A 256 8.61 -4.27 -1.35
N ASP A 257 8.44 -3.29 -0.47
CA ASP A 257 9.56 -2.48 0.04
C ASP A 257 10.61 -3.33 0.76
N LEU A 258 10.19 -4.22 1.66
CA LEU A 258 11.12 -5.09 2.41
C LEU A 258 11.75 -6.19 1.52
N GLU A 259 11.03 -6.68 0.52
CA GLU A 259 11.59 -7.58 -0.51
C GLU A 259 12.67 -6.87 -1.30
N HIS A 260 12.39 -5.66 -1.81
CA HIS A 260 13.35 -4.86 -2.57
C HIS A 260 14.64 -4.58 -1.78
N LEU A 261 14.50 -4.33 -0.47
CA LEU A 261 15.63 -4.10 0.44
C LEU A 261 16.32 -5.41 0.89
N GLY A 262 15.80 -6.60 0.57
CA GLY A 262 16.34 -7.88 0.98
C GLY A 262 16.19 -8.18 2.48
N VAL A 263 15.28 -7.51 3.19
CA VAL A 263 15.12 -7.58 4.66
C VAL A 263 13.82 -8.22 5.12
N LEU A 264 13.09 -8.92 4.25
CA LEU A 264 11.85 -9.64 4.63
C LEU A 264 12.07 -10.57 5.82
N HIS A 265 13.21 -11.24 5.90
CA HIS A 265 13.56 -12.17 6.99
C HIS A 265 13.69 -11.52 8.38
N LYS A 266 13.77 -10.19 8.45
CA LYS A 266 13.78 -9.43 9.72
C LYS A 266 12.39 -9.00 10.16
N ALA A 267 11.36 -9.21 9.34
CA ALA A 267 10.05 -8.65 9.54
C ALA A 267 9.21 -9.46 10.53
N GLU A 268 8.62 -8.77 11.48
CA GLU A 268 7.55 -9.25 12.35
C GLU A 268 6.22 -8.71 11.85
N TRP A 269 5.39 -9.58 11.27
CA TRP A 269 4.18 -9.22 10.58
C TRP A 269 2.97 -9.15 11.51
N HIS A 270 2.30 -8.01 11.52
CA HIS A 270 1.07 -7.75 12.28
C HIS A 270 -0.06 -7.38 11.33
N PRO A 271 -1.00 -8.28 11.00
CA PRO A 271 -2.11 -7.91 10.13
C PRO A 271 -3.02 -6.89 10.84
N THR A 272 -3.62 -5.98 10.06
CA THR A 272 -4.71 -5.17 10.59
C THR A 272 -5.90 -6.10 10.85
N PRO A 273 -6.48 -6.09 12.06
CA PRO A 273 -7.62 -6.93 12.38
C PRO A 273 -8.75 -6.75 11.36
N ASP A 274 -9.35 -7.89 10.96
CA ASP A 274 -10.47 -7.92 10.03
C ASP A 274 -10.17 -7.39 8.61
N GLN A 275 -8.91 -7.38 8.20
CA GLN A 275 -8.49 -7.18 6.82
C GLN A 275 -8.02 -8.51 6.21
N PRO A 276 -8.89 -9.24 5.46
CA PRO A 276 -8.59 -10.58 4.94
C PRO A 276 -7.34 -10.66 4.09
N GLU A 277 -7.06 -9.61 3.34
CA GLU A 277 -5.83 -9.48 2.54
C GLU A 277 -4.59 -9.52 3.43
N GLN A 278 -4.55 -8.70 4.48
CA GLN A 278 -3.40 -8.63 5.38
C GLN A 278 -3.26 -9.91 6.23
N GLU A 279 -4.37 -10.51 6.66
CA GLU A 279 -4.38 -11.79 7.37
C GLU A 279 -3.82 -12.91 6.49
N TYR A 280 -4.23 -12.94 5.22
CA TYR A 280 -3.71 -13.88 4.23
C TYR A 280 -2.21 -13.67 3.98
N LEU A 281 -1.78 -12.44 3.70
CA LEU A 281 -0.37 -12.11 3.46
C LEU A 281 0.50 -12.46 4.68
N CYS A 282 0.08 -12.09 5.88
CA CYS A 282 0.77 -12.44 7.12
C CYS A 282 0.98 -13.94 7.27
N SER A 283 -0.08 -14.74 7.06
CA SER A 283 -0.02 -16.19 7.14
C SER A 283 0.93 -16.77 6.08
N ARG A 284 0.85 -16.27 4.85
CA ARG A 284 1.70 -16.70 3.74
C ARG A 284 3.19 -16.42 4.00
N LEU A 285 3.52 -15.20 4.43
CA LEU A 285 4.89 -14.79 4.70
C LEU A 285 5.51 -15.59 5.84
N LYS A 286 4.76 -15.81 6.92
CA LYS A 286 5.19 -16.69 8.03
C LYS A 286 5.46 -18.13 7.59
N MET A 287 4.61 -18.70 6.72
CA MET A 287 4.83 -20.06 6.19
C MET A 287 6.08 -20.16 5.31
N ARG A 288 6.52 -19.06 4.70
CA ARG A 288 7.75 -19.01 3.89
C ARG A 288 9.00 -18.70 4.72
N GLY A 289 8.88 -18.54 6.04
CA GLY A 289 10.00 -18.18 6.93
C GLY A 289 10.46 -16.73 6.77
N MET A 290 9.55 -15.90 6.34
CA MET A 290 9.76 -14.46 6.09
C MET A 290 9.01 -13.61 7.11
#